data_4ec0a53cefbd053106f7d5a7cc4c9c01
#
_entry.id   4ec0a53cefbd053106f7d5a7cc4c9c01
#
_cell.length_a   1.000
_cell.length_b   1.000
_cell.length_c   1.000
_cell.angle_alpha   90.00
_cell.angle_beta   90.00
_cell.angle_gamma   90.00
#
_symmetry.space_group_name_H-M   'P 1'
#
loop_
_entity.id
_entity.type
_entity.pdbx_description
1 polymer ?
#
loop_
_entity_poly.entity_id
_entity_poly.type
_entity_poly.pdbx_seq_one_letter_code
_entity_poly.pdbx_strand_id
1 'polypeptide(L)'
;MMKKQIISALVALALGSSLSVMAAGPSESLATLYPDFQVASIQYLDFTDHNRDEAVVTGRIFGHPYEPSHIGAIMAYDDATQGWKPLYVTEKMYMPVVVSTGRVLPQEEKQVLFREWEGSGSFLHYEVLAWNHGKTEPILTRSQIPQGNALFYDGKILETQYSMDTFYTWNGTQLVRKELLQQLPVQATHRITYTIDEDHHVTMSATSLTMKIGDTLQLRRMNRGVGERILTSGDYFDFSQRGVMKAKVAGKTDITMIPDSYDWDHAATITVTILP
;
A
#
# COMPACT_ATOMS: atom_id res chain seq x y z
N MET A 1 -8.12 34.52 -86.04
CA MET A 1 -8.89 34.16 -84.83
C MET A 1 -8.17 33.02 -84.09
N MET A 2 -7.41 33.35 -83.05
CA MET A 2 -6.67 32.36 -82.23
C MET A 2 -7.39 32.19 -80.93
N LYS A 3 -7.86 30.95 -80.63
CA LYS A 3 -8.44 30.54 -79.36
C LYS A 3 -7.30 30.28 -78.40
N LYS A 4 -7.20 31.05 -77.30
CA LYS A 4 -6.32 30.80 -76.20
C LYS A 4 -6.97 29.70 -75.34
N GLN A 5 -6.32 28.55 -75.21
CA GLN A 5 -6.64 27.56 -74.21
C GLN A 5 -5.95 27.93 -72.87
N ILE A 6 -6.77 28.08 -71.80
CA ILE A 6 -6.28 28.30 -70.47
C ILE A 6 -6.19 26.87 -69.82
N ILE A 7 -4.97 26.45 -69.53
CA ILE A 7 -4.71 25.23 -68.76
C ILE A 7 -4.70 25.64 -67.30
N SER A 8 -5.75 25.23 -66.56
CA SER A 8 -5.80 25.36 -65.12
C SER A 8 -5.05 24.18 -64.49
N ALA A 9 -3.89 24.46 -63.92
CA ALA A 9 -3.16 23.48 -63.10
C ALA A 9 -3.80 23.44 -61.71
N LEU A 10 -4.46 22.30 -61.37
CA LEU A 10 -4.89 21.98 -60.00
C LEU A 10 -3.67 21.51 -59.22
N VAL A 11 -3.17 22.35 -58.34
CA VAL A 11 -2.18 21.94 -57.33
C VAL A 11 -2.97 21.30 -56.18
N ALA A 12 -2.96 19.98 -56.11
CA ALA A 12 -3.46 19.25 -54.96
C ALA A 12 -2.44 19.37 -53.82
N LEU A 13 -2.71 20.22 -52.83
CA LEU A 13 -1.98 20.25 -51.56
C LEU A 13 -2.39 18.98 -50.79
N ALA A 14 -1.57 17.94 -50.83
CA ALA A 14 -1.66 16.85 -49.90
C ALA A 14 -1.18 17.34 -48.53
N LEU A 15 -2.11 17.77 -47.69
CA LEU A 15 -1.87 17.94 -46.26
C LEU A 15 -1.71 16.54 -45.68
N GLY A 16 -0.46 16.09 -45.62
CA GLY A 16 -0.08 14.95 -44.82
C GLY A 16 -0.28 15.30 -43.34
N SER A 17 -1.47 15.03 -42.81
CA SER A 17 -1.67 14.95 -41.36
C SER A 17 -0.85 13.75 -40.86
N SER A 18 0.36 14.00 -40.39
CA SER A 18 1.07 13.07 -39.54
C SER A 18 0.22 12.90 -38.29
N LEU A 19 -0.61 11.88 -38.26
CA LEU A 19 -1.15 11.39 -37.03
C LEU A 19 0.06 10.95 -36.18
N SER A 20 0.51 11.83 -35.28
CA SER A 20 1.41 11.42 -34.22
C SER A 20 0.66 10.37 -33.43
N VAL A 21 0.98 9.12 -33.67
CA VAL A 21 0.55 8.02 -32.80
C VAL A 21 1.16 8.35 -31.43
N MET A 22 0.34 8.86 -30.52
CA MET A 22 0.78 9.02 -29.14
C MET A 22 1.17 7.63 -28.64
N ALA A 23 2.39 7.51 -28.14
CA ALA A 23 2.84 6.27 -27.53
C ALA A 23 1.84 5.84 -26.45
N ALA A 24 1.45 4.57 -26.46
CA ALA A 24 0.56 4.03 -25.44
C ALA A 24 1.16 4.26 -24.05
N GLY A 25 0.34 4.69 -23.09
CA GLY A 25 0.77 4.84 -21.70
C GLY A 25 1.04 3.50 -21.01
N PRO A 26 1.56 3.52 -19.78
CA PRO A 26 1.88 2.28 -19.07
C PRO A 26 0.66 1.40 -18.79
N SER A 27 -0.52 1.98 -18.55
CA SER A 27 -1.77 1.24 -18.35
C SER A 27 -2.28 0.59 -19.64
N GLU A 28 -2.23 1.29 -20.76
CA GLU A 28 -2.62 0.78 -22.07
C GLU A 28 -1.68 -0.35 -22.51
N SER A 29 -0.40 -0.20 -22.25
CA SER A 29 0.59 -1.25 -22.53
C SER A 29 0.34 -2.49 -21.67
N LEU A 30 -0.02 -2.32 -20.39
CA LEU A 30 -0.37 -3.44 -19.51
C LEU A 30 -1.69 -4.10 -19.94
N ALA A 31 -2.67 -3.33 -20.43
CA ALA A 31 -3.94 -3.86 -20.96
C ALA A 31 -3.76 -4.71 -22.23
N THR A 32 -2.69 -4.55 -23.00
CA THR A 32 -2.37 -5.44 -24.12
C THR A 32 -1.93 -6.83 -23.65
N LEU A 33 -1.35 -6.94 -22.46
CA LEU A 33 -0.93 -8.21 -21.86
C LEU A 33 -2.06 -8.87 -21.06
N TYR A 34 -2.94 -8.06 -20.48
CA TYR A 34 -4.06 -8.48 -19.66
C TYR A 34 -5.34 -7.86 -20.22
N PRO A 35 -6.05 -8.53 -21.14
CA PRO A 35 -7.36 -8.09 -21.61
C PRO A 35 -8.30 -7.81 -20.44
N ASP A 36 -9.11 -6.76 -20.54
CA ASP A 36 -10.04 -6.30 -19.50
C ASP A 36 -9.35 -5.74 -18.23
N PHE A 37 -8.05 -5.38 -18.30
CA PHE A 37 -7.36 -4.69 -17.22
C PHE A 37 -7.94 -3.28 -17.02
N GLN A 38 -8.32 -2.97 -15.79
CA GLN A 38 -8.72 -1.63 -15.37
C GLN A 38 -7.73 -1.09 -14.36
N VAL A 39 -7.13 0.05 -14.69
CA VAL A 39 -6.18 0.73 -13.82
C VAL A 39 -6.88 1.31 -12.59
N ALA A 40 -6.28 1.11 -11.42
CA ALA A 40 -6.67 1.73 -10.16
C ALA A 40 -5.75 2.90 -9.79
N SER A 41 -4.43 2.76 -10.01
CA SER A 41 -3.47 3.83 -9.77
C SER A 41 -2.25 3.73 -10.68
N ILE A 42 -1.63 4.89 -10.94
CA ILE A 42 -0.31 5.00 -11.57
C ILE A 42 0.48 6.01 -10.75
N GLN A 43 1.73 5.66 -10.40
CA GLN A 43 2.69 6.60 -9.84
C GLN A 43 4.03 6.42 -10.53
N TYR A 44 4.76 7.51 -10.71
CA TYR A 44 6.08 7.50 -11.32
C TYR A 44 7.15 7.64 -10.24
N LEU A 45 8.26 6.93 -10.39
CA LEU A 45 9.39 6.98 -9.47
C LEU A 45 10.67 6.53 -10.15
N ASP A 46 11.78 6.99 -9.61
CA ASP A 46 13.12 6.54 -9.91
C ASP A 46 13.33 5.16 -9.23
N PHE A 47 13.17 4.09 -10.02
CA PHE A 47 13.28 2.69 -9.54
C PHE A 47 14.50 1.97 -10.12
N THR A 48 14.93 2.36 -11.32
CA THR A 48 16.12 1.80 -11.97
C THR A 48 17.23 2.85 -12.06
N ASP A 49 18.41 2.44 -12.51
CA ASP A 49 19.53 3.33 -12.83
C ASP A 49 19.39 4.06 -14.19
N HIS A 50 18.21 4.05 -14.79
CA HIS A 50 17.92 4.73 -16.02
C HIS A 50 17.57 6.21 -15.76
N ASN A 51 17.81 7.08 -16.76
CA ASN A 51 17.52 8.52 -16.67
C ASN A 51 16.04 8.88 -16.85
N ARG A 52 15.13 7.96 -16.54
CA ARG A 52 13.68 8.14 -16.70
C ARG A 52 12.93 7.38 -15.61
N ASP A 53 11.94 8.03 -15.03
CA ASP A 53 11.07 7.41 -14.03
C ASP A 53 10.33 6.21 -14.62
N GLU A 54 10.25 5.14 -13.87
CA GLU A 54 9.38 3.98 -14.09
C GLU A 54 7.97 4.27 -13.59
N ALA A 55 6.99 3.57 -14.16
CA ALA A 55 5.60 3.64 -13.73
C ALA A 55 5.26 2.42 -12.87
N VAL A 56 4.78 2.65 -11.65
CA VAL A 56 4.13 1.62 -10.84
C VAL A 56 2.64 1.70 -11.07
N VAL A 57 2.08 0.65 -11.62
CA VAL A 57 0.67 0.54 -12.01
C VAL A 57 0.00 -0.50 -11.15
N THR A 58 -1.17 -0.19 -10.60
CA THR A 58 -2.04 -1.19 -9.96
C THR A 58 -3.39 -1.21 -10.63
N GLY A 59 -4.06 -2.36 -10.60
CA GLY A 59 -5.38 -2.47 -11.19
C GLY A 59 -5.98 -3.85 -11.03
N ARG A 60 -7.11 -4.03 -11.73
CA ARG A 60 -7.88 -5.27 -11.71
C ARG A 60 -8.09 -5.79 -13.12
N ILE A 61 -7.96 -7.09 -13.30
CA ILE A 61 -8.35 -7.82 -14.50
C ILE A 61 -9.78 -8.33 -14.25
N PHE A 62 -10.75 -7.92 -15.08
CA PHE A 62 -12.11 -8.40 -14.92
C PHE A 62 -12.19 -9.87 -15.35
N GLY A 63 -12.77 -10.70 -14.50
CA GLY A 63 -12.91 -12.13 -14.68
C GLY A 63 -13.93 -12.69 -13.70
N HIS A 64 -13.80 -13.95 -13.36
CA HIS A 64 -14.71 -14.62 -12.43
C HIS A 64 -14.60 -13.96 -11.02
N PRO A 65 -15.73 -13.64 -10.34
CA PRO A 65 -15.73 -12.87 -9.09
C PRO A 65 -15.00 -13.55 -7.91
N TYR A 66 -14.73 -14.85 -8.01
CA TYR A 66 -14.05 -15.64 -6.97
C TYR A 66 -12.60 -15.98 -7.31
N GLU A 67 -12.04 -15.42 -8.39
CA GLU A 67 -10.65 -15.62 -8.77
C GLU A 67 -9.78 -14.40 -8.42
N PRO A 68 -8.49 -14.62 -8.07
CA PRO A 68 -7.54 -13.52 -7.89
C PRO A 68 -7.48 -12.69 -9.19
N SER A 69 -7.68 -11.40 -9.07
CA SER A 69 -7.84 -10.53 -10.24
C SER A 69 -7.09 -9.20 -10.13
N HIS A 70 -6.51 -8.88 -8.97
CA HIS A 70 -5.75 -7.65 -8.78
C HIS A 70 -4.27 -7.89 -9.04
N ILE A 71 -3.61 -6.93 -9.68
CA ILE A 71 -2.18 -6.98 -9.95
C ILE A 71 -1.52 -5.63 -9.67
N GLY A 72 -0.23 -5.68 -9.33
CA GLY A 72 0.69 -4.55 -9.37
C GLY A 72 1.77 -4.81 -10.42
N ALA A 73 2.24 -3.78 -11.09
CA ALA A 73 3.30 -3.88 -12.08
C ALA A 73 4.28 -2.71 -11.95
N ILE A 74 5.55 -2.96 -12.24
CA ILE A 74 6.57 -1.94 -12.47
C ILE A 74 6.85 -1.94 -13.96
N MET A 75 6.67 -0.79 -14.62
CA MET A 75 6.77 -0.62 -16.06
C MET A 75 7.89 0.35 -16.38
N ALA A 76 8.80 -0.01 -17.29
CA ALA A 76 9.80 0.90 -17.85
C ALA A 76 9.43 1.30 -19.29
N TYR A 77 9.77 2.52 -19.65
CA TYR A 77 9.65 2.97 -21.03
C TYR A 77 10.83 2.46 -21.87
N ASP A 78 10.53 1.84 -22.98
CA ASP A 78 11.53 1.33 -23.94
C ASP A 78 11.60 2.27 -25.16
N ASP A 79 12.69 3.01 -25.26
CA ASP A 79 12.91 3.94 -26.37
C ASP A 79 13.01 3.25 -27.73
N ALA A 80 13.44 1.99 -27.79
CA ALA A 80 13.55 1.25 -29.02
C ALA A 80 12.19 0.90 -29.64
N THR A 81 11.23 0.56 -28.78
CA THR A 81 9.85 0.22 -29.19
C THR A 81 8.88 1.38 -29.04
N GLN A 82 9.33 2.52 -28.46
CA GLN A 82 8.50 3.67 -28.14
C GLN A 82 7.26 3.30 -27.32
N GLY A 83 7.43 2.39 -26.35
CA GLY A 83 6.35 1.87 -25.54
C GLY A 83 6.79 1.45 -24.13
N TRP A 84 5.82 1.12 -23.28
CA TRP A 84 6.07 0.65 -21.94
C TRP A 84 6.12 -0.88 -21.91
N LYS A 85 7.09 -1.43 -21.17
CA LYS A 85 7.22 -2.87 -20.94
C LYS A 85 7.30 -3.17 -19.44
N PRO A 86 6.75 -4.31 -18.98
CA PRO A 86 6.86 -4.68 -17.57
C PRO A 86 8.30 -5.09 -17.24
N LEU A 87 8.83 -4.53 -16.15
CA LEU A 87 10.01 -5.02 -15.45
C LEU A 87 9.61 -6.08 -14.42
N TYR A 88 8.40 -5.96 -13.87
CA TYR A 88 7.84 -6.89 -12.91
C TYR A 88 6.31 -6.82 -12.94
N VAL A 89 5.66 -7.94 -12.70
CA VAL A 89 4.22 -8.05 -12.44
C VAL A 89 4.04 -9.00 -11.27
N THR A 90 3.25 -8.59 -10.28
CA THR A 90 2.91 -9.45 -9.13
C THR A 90 2.14 -10.69 -9.59
N GLU A 91 2.10 -11.73 -8.77
CA GLU A 91 1.05 -12.73 -8.90
C GLU A 91 -0.33 -12.07 -8.76
N LYS A 92 -1.37 -12.72 -9.27
CA LYS A 92 -2.74 -12.22 -9.13
C LYS A 92 -3.18 -12.34 -7.69
N MET A 93 -3.66 -11.23 -7.13
CA MET A 93 -4.10 -11.08 -5.75
C MET A 93 -5.63 -11.02 -5.66
N TYR A 94 -6.20 -11.44 -4.54
CA TYR A 94 -7.66 -11.42 -4.32
C TYR A 94 -8.18 -10.03 -3.99
N MET A 95 -7.38 -9.22 -3.33
CA MET A 95 -7.76 -7.89 -2.87
C MET A 95 -6.94 -6.79 -3.59
N PRO A 96 -7.42 -5.55 -3.58
CA PRO A 96 -6.71 -4.43 -4.20
C PRO A 96 -5.28 -4.30 -3.69
N VAL A 97 -4.33 -4.21 -4.64
CA VAL A 97 -2.92 -4.02 -4.34
C VAL A 97 -2.67 -2.59 -3.87
N VAL A 98 -2.08 -2.44 -2.70
CA VAL A 98 -1.65 -1.16 -2.15
C VAL A 98 -0.14 -1.02 -2.31
N VAL A 99 0.29 0.13 -2.83
CA VAL A 99 1.69 0.44 -3.09
C VAL A 99 2.26 1.37 -2.04
N SER A 100 3.48 1.11 -1.64
CA SER A 100 4.33 2.06 -0.92
C SER A 100 5.71 2.10 -1.56
N THR A 101 6.37 3.24 -1.51
CA THR A 101 7.73 3.41 -2.04
C THR A 101 8.64 3.99 -0.96
N GLY A 102 9.91 3.62 -0.98
CA GLY A 102 10.87 4.12 0.00
C GLY A 102 12.27 3.60 -0.27
N ARG A 103 13.17 3.87 0.67
CA ARG A 103 14.55 3.41 0.62
C ARG A 103 14.86 2.60 1.86
N VAL A 104 15.39 1.39 1.68
CA VAL A 104 15.92 0.53 2.73
C VAL A 104 17.32 0.02 2.37
N LEU A 105 17.64 0.00 1.10
CA LEU A 105 18.99 -0.27 0.59
C LEU A 105 19.80 1.03 0.49
N PRO A 106 21.16 0.94 0.49
CA PRO A 106 22.03 2.12 0.44
C PRO A 106 22.16 2.75 -0.96
N GLN A 107 21.35 2.31 -1.92
CA GLN A 107 21.31 2.84 -3.29
C GLN A 107 20.40 4.06 -3.41
N GLU A 108 20.54 4.83 -4.49
CA GLU A 108 19.73 6.05 -4.72
C GLU A 108 18.31 5.70 -5.18
N GLU A 109 18.13 4.59 -5.88
CA GLU A 109 16.87 4.12 -6.41
C GLU A 109 15.92 3.72 -5.28
N LYS A 110 14.64 4.02 -5.47
CA LYS A 110 13.59 3.65 -4.52
C LYS A 110 13.23 2.18 -4.68
N GLN A 111 12.89 1.54 -3.58
CA GLN A 111 12.24 0.24 -3.57
C GLN A 111 10.73 0.39 -3.60
N VAL A 112 10.04 -0.62 -4.14
CA VAL A 112 8.58 -0.68 -4.22
C VAL A 112 8.09 -1.81 -3.31
N LEU A 113 7.11 -1.52 -2.48
CA LEU A 113 6.41 -2.49 -1.66
C LEU A 113 4.98 -2.63 -2.19
N PHE A 114 4.64 -3.84 -2.68
CA PHE A 114 3.28 -4.25 -2.98
C PHE A 114 2.71 -5.05 -1.81
N ARG A 115 1.48 -4.76 -1.42
CA ARG A 115 0.79 -5.48 -0.35
C ARG A 115 -0.71 -5.61 -0.62
N GLU A 116 -1.29 -6.67 -0.06
CA GLU A 116 -2.71 -6.91 0.01
C GLU A 116 -3.11 -7.50 1.36
N TRP A 117 -4.41 -7.51 1.63
CA TRP A 117 -4.97 -8.22 2.78
C TRP A 117 -5.99 -9.24 2.30
N GLU A 118 -5.83 -10.49 2.69
CA GLU A 118 -6.64 -11.61 2.26
C GLU A 118 -7.51 -12.15 3.41
N GLY A 119 -8.70 -12.61 3.07
CA GLY A 119 -9.60 -13.33 3.96
C GLY A 119 -10.21 -12.51 5.09
N SER A 120 -11.09 -13.14 5.86
CA SER A 120 -11.80 -12.52 7.00
C SER A 120 -10.87 -12.18 8.18
N GLY A 121 -9.70 -12.81 8.25
CA GLY A 121 -8.66 -12.55 9.26
C GLY A 121 -7.76 -11.38 8.91
N SER A 122 -7.96 -10.73 7.76
CA SER A 122 -7.09 -9.67 7.26
C SER A 122 -5.61 -10.06 7.27
N PHE A 123 -5.29 -11.21 6.67
CA PHE A 123 -3.92 -11.67 6.54
C PHE A 123 -3.16 -10.81 5.52
N LEU A 124 -2.12 -10.15 5.97
CA LEU A 124 -1.25 -9.38 5.10
C LEU A 124 -0.33 -10.29 4.30
N HIS A 125 -0.26 -10.02 3.00
CA HIS A 125 0.78 -10.51 2.09
C HIS A 125 1.49 -9.30 1.52
N TYR A 126 2.82 -9.33 1.44
CA TYR A 126 3.57 -8.26 0.81
C TYR A 126 4.92 -8.73 0.26
N GLU A 127 5.40 -7.99 -0.71
CA GLU A 127 6.74 -8.13 -1.27
C GLU A 127 7.39 -6.74 -1.43
N VAL A 128 8.69 -6.71 -1.23
CA VAL A 128 9.52 -5.52 -1.46
C VAL A 128 10.47 -5.82 -2.60
N LEU A 129 10.41 -4.99 -3.63
CA LEU A 129 11.17 -5.13 -4.86
C LEU A 129 12.26 -4.07 -4.92
N ALA A 130 13.41 -4.45 -5.43
CA ALA A 130 14.52 -3.56 -5.74
C ALA A 130 15.05 -3.81 -7.15
N TRP A 131 15.64 -2.78 -7.74
CA TRP A 131 16.45 -2.91 -8.94
C TRP A 131 17.85 -3.40 -8.54
N ASN A 132 18.31 -4.48 -9.14
CA ASN A 132 19.58 -5.09 -8.81
C ASN A 132 20.24 -5.65 -10.08
N HIS A 133 21.39 -5.09 -10.46
CA HIS A 133 22.19 -5.56 -11.60
C HIS A 133 21.39 -5.79 -12.90
N GLY A 134 20.51 -4.84 -13.26
CA GLY A 134 19.76 -4.88 -14.51
C GLY A 134 18.46 -5.67 -14.46
N LYS A 135 17.99 -6.07 -13.28
CA LYS A 135 16.69 -6.77 -13.10
C LYS A 135 15.98 -6.38 -11.82
N THR A 136 14.67 -6.53 -11.84
CA THR A 136 13.82 -6.38 -10.66
C THR A 136 13.79 -7.68 -9.87
N GLU A 137 14.12 -7.62 -8.60
CA GLU A 137 14.15 -8.78 -7.70
C GLU A 137 13.40 -8.50 -6.39
N PRO A 138 12.69 -9.49 -5.84
CA PRO A 138 12.16 -9.40 -4.49
C PRO A 138 13.29 -9.51 -3.47
N ILE A 139 13.43 -8.49 -2.62
CA ILE A 139 14.40 -8.48 -1.51
C ILE A 139 13.76 -8.92 -0.18
N LEU A 140 12.44 -8.94 -0.11
CA LEU A 140 11.68 -9.43 1.03
C LEU A 140 10.29 -9.85 0.54
N THR A 141 9.88 -11.08 0.88
CA THR A 141 8.52 -11.58 0.66
C THR A 141 7.98 -12.12 1.97
N ARG A 142 6.78 -11.72 2.33
CA ARG A 142 6.10 -12.11 3.56
C ARG A 142 4.63 -12.41 3.28
N SER A 143 4.10 -13.42 3.95
CA SER A 143 2.72 -13.84 3.79
C SER A 143 2.11 -14.31 5.11
N GLN A 144 0.78 -14.41 5.16
CA GLN A 144 0.01 -14.95 6.28
C GLN A 144 0.28 -14.21 7.61
N ILE A 145 0.41 -12.87 7.56
CA ILE A 145 0.64 -12.05 8.75
C ILE A 145 -0.72 -11.58 9.27
N PRO A 146 -1.24 -12.14 10.38
CA PRO A 146 -2.57 -11.82 10.89
C PRO A 146 -2.65 -10.35 11.28
N GLN A 147 -3.71 -9.65 10.84
CA GLN A 147 -3.95 -8.23 11.10
C GLN A 147 -2.70 -7.36 10.88
N GLY A 148 -1.90 -7.78 9.89
CA GLY A 148 -0.61 -7.17 9.60
C GLY A 148 -0.72 -5.87 8.80
N ASN A 149 0.36 -5.10 8.85
CA ASN A 149 0.63 -4.01 7.94
C ASN A 149 2.13 -3.92 7.66
N ALA A 150 2.53 -3.37 6.52
CA ALA A 150 3.92 -3.15 6.17
C ALA A 150 4.08 -1.83 5.43
N LEU A 151 5.13 -1.08 5.74
CA LEU A 151 5.45 0.19 5.08
C LEU A 151 6.93 0.54 5.23
N PHE A 152 7.42 1.44 4.37
CA PHE A 152 8.72 2.06 4.60
C PHE A 152 8.64 3.07 5.72
N TYR A 153 9.58 3.01 6.66
CA TYR A 153 9.65 3.88 7.82
C TYR A 153 11.10 4.14 8.23
N ASP A 154 11.55 5.38 8.13
CA ASP A 154 12.87 5.84 8.54
C ASP A 154 14.02 4.94 8.02
N GLY A 155 14.06 4.72 6.70
CA GLY A 155 15.08 3.89 6.05
C GLY A 155 15.01 2.39 6.39
N LYS A 156 13.87 1.91 6.86
CA LYS A 156 13.60 0.52 7.24
C LYS A 156 12.26 0.07 6.67
N ILE A 157 12.00 -1.23 6.68
CA ILE A 157 10.66 -1.75 6.50
C ILE A 157 10.10 -2.00 7.90
N LEU A 158 8.98 -1.36 8.21
CA LEU A 158 8.21 -1.60 9.42
C LEU A 158 7.08 -2.57 9.08
N GLU A 159 7.10 -3.74 9.71
CA GLU A 159 6.01 -4.72 9.69
C GLU A 159 5.33 -4.69 11.06
N THR A 160 4.00 -4.56 11.05
CA THR A 160 3.20 -4.67 12.27
C THR A 160 2.33 -5.93 12.16
N GLN A 161 2.36 -6.76 13.17
CA GLN A 161 1.46 -7.90 13.34
C GLN A 161 0.68 -7.70 14.64
N TYR A 162 -0.65 -7.67 14.57
CA TYR A 162 -1.46 -7.12 15.66
C TYR A 162 -0.96 -5.69 15.99
N SER A 163 -0.67 -5.38 17.24
CA SER A 163 -0.03 -4.10 17.61
C SER A 163 1.47 -4.24 17.89
N MET A 164 2.13 -5.26 17.33
CA MET A 164 3.56 -5.54 17.55
C MET A 164 4.39 -5.14 16.33
N ASP A 165 5.36 -4.27 16.54
CA ASP A 165 6.23 -3.76 15.49
C ASP A 165 7.48 -4.65 15.31
N THR A 166 7.88 -4.84 14.06
CA THR A 166 9.09 -5.54 13.64
C THR A 166 9.77 -4.70 12.57
N PHE A 167 11.07 -4.47 12.67
CA PHE A 167 11.86 -3.84 11.63
C PHE A 167 12.60 -4.86 10.78
N TYR A 168 12.72 -4.55 9.48
CA TYR A 168 13.72 -5.11 8.60
C TYR A 168 14.69 -4.01 8.22
N THR A 169 15.97 -4.20 8.51
CA THR A 169 17.05 -3.23 8.33
C THR A 169 18.16 -3.85 7.50
N TRP A 170 18.67 -3.12 6.53
CA TRP A 170 19.83 -3.56 5.75
C TRP A 170 21.11 -3.52 6.61
N ASN A 171 21.84 -4.62 6.66
CA ASN A 171 23.10 -4.73 7.43
C ASN A 171 24.37 -4.65 6.55
N GLY A 172 24.23 -4.30 5.27
CA GLY A 172 25.30 -4.30 4.28
C GLY A 172 25.28 -5.50 3.34
N THR A 173 24.54 -6.57 3.70
CA THR A 173 24.48 -7.82 2.91
C THR A 173 23.05 -8.32 2.71
N GLN A 174 22.20 -8.17 3.73
CA GLN A 174 20.83 -8.66 3.70
C GLN A 174 19.93 -7.84 4.63
N LEU A 175 18.63 -8.00 4.49
CA LEU A 175 17.65 -7.47 5.43
C LEU A 175 17.62 -8.34 6.69
N VAL A 176 17.87 -7.72 7.86
CA VAL A 176 17.84 -8.36 9.16
C VAL A 176 16.57 -7.98 9.90
N ARG A 177 15.84 -8.99 10.35
CA ARG A 177 14.62 -8.84 11.14
C ARG A 177 14.96 -8.51 12.58
N LYS A 178 14.30 -7.48 13.13
CA LYS A 178 14.40 -7.08 14.54
C LYS A 178 13.01 -6.84 15.11
N GLU A 179 12.60 -7.68 16.02
CA GLU A 179 11.36 -7.51 16.77
C GLU A 179 11.52 -6.45 17.86
N LEU A 180 10.51 -5.59 18.01
CA LEU A 180 10.47 -4.62 19.09
C LEU A 180 9.66 -5.18 20.26
N LEU A 181 10.09 -4.86 21.49
CA LEU A 181 9.38 -5.26 22.70
C LEU A 181 8.11 -4.44 22.93
N GLN A 182 8.04 -3.27 22.34
CA GLN A 182 6.94 -2.31 22.45
C GLN A 182 6.57 -1.78 21.09
N GLN A 183 5.30 -1.47 20.88
CA GLN A 183 4.86 -0.76 19.70
C GLN A 183 5.48 0.65 19.66
N LEU A 184 5.88 1.10 18.46
CA LEU A 184 6.41 2.43 18.27
C LEU A 184 5.37 3.51 18.59
N PRO A 185 5.77 4.60 19.27
CA PRO A 185 4.90 5.75 19.41
C PRO A 185 4.65 6.39 18.03
N VAL A 186 3.43 6.80 17.79
CA VAL A 186 3.04 7.63 16.63
C VAL A 186 2.60 8.99 17.13
N GLN A 187 2.69 10.00 16.27
CA GLN A 187 2.10 11.29 16.60
C GLN A 187 0.59 11.15 16.69
N ALA A 188 0.03 11.38 17.86
CA ALA A 188 -1.39 11.34 18.14
C ALA A 188 -1.72 12.34 19.25
N THR A 189 -2.94 12.92 19.21
CA THR A 189 -3.43 13.86 20.22
C THR A 189 -3.58 13.16 21.57
N HIS A 190 -4.05 11.91 21.54
CA HIS A 190 -4.24 11.07 22.72
C HIS A 190 -3.49 9.74 22.56
N ARG A 191 -3.06 9.20 23.70
CA ARG A 191 -2.44 7.88 23.74
C ARG A 191 -2.88 7.13 24.98
N ILE A 192 -3.38 5.90 24.78
CA ILE A 192 -3.63 4.94 25.84
C ILE A 192 -2.62 3.81 25.67
N THR A 193 -1.86 3.54 26.71
CA THR A 193 -0.92 2.40 26.72
C THR A 193 -1.58 1.19 27.35
N TYR A 194 -1.20 -0.02 26.88
CA TYR A 194 -1.69 -1.25 27.43
C TYR A 194 -0.68 -2.38 27.38
N THR A 195 -0.89 -3.39 28.21
CA THR A 195 -0.21 -4.70 28.18
C THR A 195 -1.25 -5.81 28.19
N ILE A 196 -0.88 -6.96 27.65
CA ILE A 196 -1.64 -8.22 27.77
C ILE A 196 -0.64 -9.24 28.31
N ASP A 197 -0.92 -9.82 29.48
CA ASP A 197 -0.07 -10.84 30.08
C ASP A 197 -0.32 -12.24 29.47
N GLU A 198 0.41 -13.24 29.98
CA GLU A 198 0.31 -14.63 29.49
C GLU A 198 -1.04 -15.28 29.84
N ASP A 199 -1.73 -14.77 30.86
CA ASP A 199 -3.06 -15.20 31.29
C ASP A 199 -4.18 -14.39 30.61
N HIS A 200 -3.86 -13.64 29.58
CA HIS A 200 -4.76 -12.81 28.78
C HIS A 200 -5.32 -11.57 29.50
N HIS A 201 -4.89 -11.23 30.70
CA HIS A 201 -5.37 -10.02 31.35
C HIS A 201 -4.85 -8.76 30.65
N VAL A 202 -5.78 -7.86 30.33
CA VAL A 202 -5.47 -6.56 29.73
C VAL A 202 -5.35 -5.51 30.81
N THR A 203 -4.18 -4.89 30.94
CA THR A 203 -3.98 -3.71 31.79
C THR A 203 -3.82 -2.46 30.92
N MET A 204 -4.62 -1.45 31.18
CA MET A 204 -4.64 -0.20 30.41
C MET A 204 -4.36 1.02 31.28
N SER A 205 -3.72 2.06 30.70
CA SER A 205 -3.47 3.34 31.38
C SER A 205 -4.75 4.17 31.60
N ALA A 206 -5.81 3.91 30.84
CA ALA A 206 -7.13 4.51 31.00
C ALA A 206 -8.22 3.62 30.41
N THR A 207 -9.41 3.62 31.01
CA THR A 207 -10.61 2.91 30.55
C THR A 207 -11.68 3.86 30.00
N SER A 208 -11.42 5.16 30.05
CA SER A 208 -12.28 6.19 29.44
C SER A 208 -11.45 7.32 28.86
N LEU A 209 -11.99 7.95 27.81
CA LEU A 209 -11.36 9.07 27.12
C LEU A 209 -12.42 10.05 26.63
N THR A 210 -12.13 11.36 26.78
CA THR A 210 -12.87 12.41 26.08
C THR A 210 -11.94 13.04 25.03
N MET A 211 -12.41 13.15 23.80
CA MET A 211 -11.69 13.74 22.68
C MET A 211 -12.64 14.56 21.80
N LYS A 212 -12.11 15.32 20.85
CA LYS A 212 -12.91 16.10 19.88
C LYS A 212 -12.88 15.46 18.49
N ILE A 213 -13.84 15.85 17.64
CA ILE A 213 -13.77 15.53 16.22
C ILE A 213 -12.43 16.05 15.66
N GLY A 214 -11.74 15.22 14.90
CA GLY A 214 -10.41 15.51 14.35
C GLY A 214 -9.24 15.09 15.22
N ASP A 215 -9.44 14.88 16.51
CA ASP A 215 -8.40 14.33 17.40
C ASP A 215 -8.03 12.90 17.00
N THR A 216 -6.82 12.52 17.32
CA THR A 216 -6.27 11.20 17.02
C THR A 216 -5.94 10.44 18.29
N LEU A 217 -6.18 9.13 18.29
CA LEU A 217 -5.88 8.22 19.39
C LEU A 217 -4.96 7.09 18.91
N GLN A 218 -3.86 6.86 19.64
CA GLN A 218 -3.07 5.66 19.56
C GLN A 218 -3.35 4.76 20.76
N LEU A 219 -3.78 3.53 20.52
CA LEU A 219 -3.67 2.44 21.50
C LEU A 219 -2.29 1.82 21.33
N ARG A 220 -1.41 2.06 22.31
CA ARG A 220 -0.01 1.67 22.21
C ARG A 220 0.27 0.46 23.09
N ARG A 221 0.66 -0.63 22.49
CA ARG A 221 1.07 -1.83 23.19
C ARG A 221 2.48 -1.68 23.77
N MET A 222 2.65 -2.11 25.04
CA MET A 222 3.88 -1.93 25.80
C MET A 222 4.65 -3.23 26.06
N ASN A 223 4.11 -4.39 25.66
CA ASN A 223 4.78 -5.67 25.74
C ASN A 223 4.51 -6.54 24.52
N ARG A 224 5.38 -7.50 24.25
CA ARG A 224 5.15 -8.59 23.30
C ARG A 224 4.46 -9.77 23.99
N GLY A 225 3.79 -10.60 23.25
CA GLY A 225 3.12 -11.79 23.76
C GLY A 225 1.88 -12.13 22.93
N VAL A 226 0.80 -12.51 23.62
CA VAL A 226 -0.48 -12.86 23.01
C VAL A 226 -0.99 -11.75 22.10
N GLY A 227 -1.49 -12.11 20.92
CA GLY A 227 -2.10 -11.15 20.00
C GLY A 227 -3.41 -10.57 20.55
N GLU A 228 -3.97 -9.59 19.86
CA GLU A 228 -5.28 -9.03 20.21
C GLU A 228 -6.10 -8.69 18.98
N ARG A 229 -7.39 -8.58 19.16
CA ARG A 229 -8.33 -8.00 18.22
C ARG A 229 -8.91 -6.73 18.82
N ILE A 230 -8.86 -5.62 18.07
CA ILE A 230 -9.45 -4.34 18.49
C ILE A 230 -10.71 -4.11 17.67
N LEU A 231 -11.84 -3.89 18.35
CA LEU A 231 -13.12 -3.60 17.75
C LEU A 231 -13.58 -2.21 18.19
N THR A 232 -14.22 -1.48 17.29
CA THR A 232 -14.90 -0.22 17.59
C THR A 232 -16.39 -0.38 17.36
N SER A 233 -17.21 0.14 18.27
CA SER A 233 -18.65 0.17 18.10
C SER A 233 -19.04 1.32 17.17
N GLY A 234 -19.69 1.02 16.05
CA GLY A 234 -20.12 2.00 15.08
C GLY A 234 -18.98 2.65 14.26
N ASP A 235 -19.35 3.59 13.40
CA ASP A 235 -18.45 4.24 12.44
C ASP A 235 -17.98 5.62 12.96
N TYR A 236 -17.31 5.62 14.10
CA TYR A 236 -16.85 6.85 14.77
C TYR A 236 -15.41 7.24 14.43
N PHE A 237 -14.62 6.33 13.82
CA PHE A 237 -13.21 6.54 13.56
C PHE A 237 -12.81 6.21 12.14
N ASP A 238 -11.86 6.98 11.61
CA ASP A 238 -11.03 6.61 10.48
C ASP A 238 -9.68 6.06 10.98
N PHE A 239 -9.16 5.02 10.32
CA PHE A 239 -7.93 4.37 10.71
C PHE A 239 -6.79 4.72 9.76
N SER A 240 -5.65 5.13 10.31
CA SER A 240 -4.42 5.27 9.54
C SER A 240 -3.75 3.91 9.32
N GLN A 241 -2.78 3.87 8.40
CA GLN A 241 -1.95 2.68 8.15
C GLN A 241 -1.16 2.19 9.38
N ARG A 242 -1.03 3.01 10.41
CA ARG A 242 -0.34 2.68 11.67
C ARG A 242 -1.31 2.48 12.84
N GLY A 243 -2.57 2.20 12.56
CA GLY A 243 -3.60 1.93 13.57
C GLY A 243 -3.99 3.13 14.42
N VAL A 244 -3.61 4.35 14.02
CA VAL A 244 -4.09 5.58 14.69
C VAL A 244 -5.53 5.81 14.29
N MET A 245 -6.39 5.95 15.28
CA MET A 245 -7.82 6.23 15.13
C MET A 245 -8.05 7.75 15.13
N LYS A 246 -8.66 8.29 14.07
CA LYS A 246 -9.07 9.70 13.98
C LYS A 246 -10.57 9.81 14.19
N ALA A 247 -10.99 10.56 15.20
CA ALA A 247 -12.40 10.79 15.48
C ALA A 247 -13.08 11.61 14.37
N LYS A 248 -14.19 11.11 13.81
CA LYS A 248 -14.90 11.75 12.70
C LYS A 248 -16.34 12.16 13.03
N VAL A 249 -16.97 11.56 14.04
CA VAL A 249 -18.37 11.81 14.41
C VAL A 249 -18.46 12.01 15.92
N ALA A 250 -19.20 13.02 16.36
CA ALA A 250 -19.48 13.25 17.78
C ALA A 250 -20.42 12.17 18.32
N GLY A 251 -20.21 11.77 19.58
CA GLY A 251 -21.04 10.78 20.24
C GLY A 251 -20.27 9.97 21.30
N LYS A 252 -20.88 8.89 21.76
CA LYS A 252 -20.26 7.95 22.70
C LYS A 252 -20.12 6.59 22.03
N THR A 253 -18.93 6.02 22.13
CA THR A 253 -18.59 4.72 21.52
C THR A 253 -17.64 3.96 22.43
N ASP A 254 -17.54 2.64 22.20
CA ASP A 254 -16.63 1.77 22.92
C ASP A 254 -15.58 1.20 21.98
N ILE A 255 -14.36 1.08 22.49
CA ILE A 255 -13.26 0.35 21.85
C ILE A 255 -13.02 -0.88 22.72
N THR A 256 -13.25 -2.06 22.16
CA THR A 256 -13.06 -3.34 22.86
C THR A 256 -11.80 -4.03 22.36
N MET A 257 -10.96 -4.43 23.28
CA MET A 257 -9.74 -5.19 23.03
C MET A 257 -9.95 -6.63 23.52
N ILE A 258 -9.78 -7.59 22.62
CA ILE A 258 -10.02 -9.00 22.86
C ILE A 258 -8.68 -9.72 22.73
N PRO A 259 -8.11 -10.25 23.84
CA PRO A 259 -6.88 -11.04 23.78
C PRO A 259 -7.04 -12.28 22.90
N ASP A 260 -5.95 -12.73 22.30
CA ASP A 260 -5.89 -13.88 21.38
C ASP A 260 -6.98 -13.86 20.28
N SER A 261 -7.52 -12.67 19.97
CA SER A 261 -8.59 -12.43 19.00
C SER A 261 -9.95 -13.06 19.32
N TYR A 262 -10.04 -13.97 20.29
CA TYR A 262 -11.23 -14.77 20.61
C TYR A 262 -11.57 -14.86 22.10
N ASP A 263 -10.69 -14.39 22.98
CA ASP A 263 -10.90 -14.45 24.44
C ASP A 263 -11.77 -13.31 24.94
N TRP A 264 -13.08 -13.49 24.80
CA TRP A 264 -14.08 -12.51 25.24
C TRP A 264 -14.20 -12.38 26.75
N ASP A 265 -13.83 -13.41 27.48
CA ASP A 265 -13.92 -13.42 28.95
C ASP A 265 -12.89 -12.46 29.57
N HIS A 266 -11.77 -12.23 28.89
CA HIS A 266 -10.75 -11.27 29.29
C HIS A 266 -10.76 -9.97 28.46
N ALA A 267 -11.83 -9.74 27.67
CA ALA A 267 -11.96 -8.53 26.88
C ALA A 267 -12.02 -7.28 27.78
N ALA A 268 -11.29 -6.26 27.36
CA ALA A 268 -11.25 -4.97 28.05
C ALA A 268 -11.81 -3.86 27.16
N THR A 269 -12.53 -2.91 27.77
CA THR A 269 -13.24 -1.85 27.04
C THR A 269 -12.78 -0.47 27.46
N ILE A 270 -12.60 0.41 26.48
CA ILE A 270 -12.38 1.84 26.65
C ILE A 270 -13.63 2.57 26.16
N THR A 271 -14.28 3.31 27.04
CA THR A 271 -15.40 4.19 26.65
C THR A 271 -14.86 5.52 26.15
N VAL A 272 -15.20 5.90 24.93
CA VAL A 272 -14.77 7.15 24.30
C VAL A 272 -15.96 8.08 24.11
N THR A 273 -15.84 9.32 24.62
CA THR A 273 -16.78 10.42 24.36
C THR A 273 -16.15 11.38 23.37
N ILE A 274 -16.75 11.52 22.19
CA ILE A 274 -16.28 12.43 21.15
C ILE A 274 -17.17 13.68 21.14
N LEU A 275 -16.55 14.80 21.45
CA LEU A 275 -17.19 16.11 21.43
C LEU A 275 -17.12 16.72 20.02
N PRO A 276 -18.08 17.62 19.67
CA PRO A 276 -18.04 18.40 18.44
C PRO A 276 -16.76 19.21 18.25
#